data_ba7235baeb73e3896a08c774f1f1d528
#
_entry.id   ba7235baeb73e3896a08c774f1f1d528
#
_cell.length_a   1.000
_cell.length_b   1.000
_cell.length_c   1.000
_cell.angle_alpha   90.00
_cell.angle_beta   90.00
_cell.angle_gamma   90.00
#
_symmetry.space_group_name_H-M   'P 1'
#
loop_
_entity.id
_entity.type
_entity.pdbx_description
1 polymer ?
#
loop_
_entity_poly.entity_id
_entity_poly.type
_entity_poly.pdbx_seq_one_letter_code
_entity_poly.pdbx_strand_id
1 'polypeptide(L)'
;MEGIEKITAKIAQDAWEEIARLDRETQEQTASLLSQAKAQGEKESAELLAQGEKAAGERLERLQSAAKMEGRKLELAAKQEVLSQAFDLALEKLRALPEEEYVKLLARLVLEASTTGKEQLIFSAKDRSRVGKQVVVAVNDALVRERAPELPSEVTKSKVGAFVDKLVHSTTAAVTGAGMLTLSDETREIQGGFIMVDGDVEINCAFETLVRLQREKMEKKTAEVLFQA
;
A
#
# COMPACT_ATOMS: atom_id res chain seq x y z
N MET A 1 -41.50 -73.11 -81.91
CA MET A 1 -41.55 -71.70 -81.32
C MET A 1 -41.72 -71.73 -79.82
N GLU A 2 -42.42 -72.66 -79.23
CA GLU A 2 -42.63 -72.74 -77.74
C GLU A 2 -41.34 -72.81 -76.87
N GLY A 3 -40.21 -73.36 -77.38
CA GLY A 3 -38.98 -73.46 -76.54
C GLY A 3 -38.25 -72.16 -76.36
N ILE A 4 -38.26 -71.27 -77.34
CA ILE A 4 -37.60 -69.96 -77.26
C ILE A 4 -38.40 -69.02 -76.32
N GLU A 5 -39.73 -69.04 -76.41
CA GLU A 5 -40.61 -68.27 -75.55
C GLU A 5 -40.48 -68.60 -74.03
N LYS A 6 -40.32 -69.91 -73.76
CA LYS A 6 -40.05 -70.38 -72.39
C LYS A 6 -38.67 -69.91 -71.84
N ILE A 7 -37.65 -69.93 -72.71
CA ILE A 7 -36.33 -69.44 -72.32
C ILE A 7 -36.33 -67.93 -72.08
N THR A 8 -36.98 -67.19 -72.99
CA THR A 8 -37.07 -65.67 -72.77
C THR A 8 -37.89 -65.30 -71.53
N ALA A 9 -38.99 -66.00 -71.28
CA ALA A 9 -39.77 -65.83 -70.07
C ALA A 9 -38.99 -66.15 -68.82
N LYS A 10 -38.18 -67.24 -68.85
CA LYS A 10 -37.30 -67.57 -67.69
C LYS A 10 -36.23 -66.51 -67.46
N ILE A 11 -35.54 -66.05 -68.49
CA ILE A 11 -34.53 -64.98 -68.40
C ILE A 11 -35.19 -63.71 -67.82
N ALA A 12 -36.38 -63.33 -68.28
CA ALA A 12 -37.11 -62.19 -67.75
C ALA A 12 -37.47 -62.36 -66.26
N GLN A 13 -37.94 -63.54 -65.86
CA GLN A 13 -38.24 -63.87 -64.47
C GLN A 13 -36.97 -63.77 -63.59
N ASP A 14 -35.86 -64.40 -63.99
CA ASP A 14 -34.61 -64.42 -63.29
C ASP A 14 -34.07 -62.94 -63.14
N ALA A 15 -34.23 -62.08 -64.19
CA ALA A 15 -33.87 -60.68 -64.13
C ALA A 15 -34.73 -59.93 -63.15
N TRP A 16 -36.06 -60.12 -63.08
CA TRP A 16 -36.93 -59.51 -62.10
C TRP A 16 -36.63 -59.93 -60.67
N GLU A 17 -36.35 -61.21 -60.46
CA GLU A 17 -35.94 -61.77 -59.16
C GLU A 17 -34.63 -61.10 -58.70
N GLU A 18 -33.65 -60.90 -59.55
CA GLU A 18 -32.38 -60.25 -59.26
C GLU A 18 -32.58 -58.78 -58.99
N ILE A 19 -33.40 -58.05 -59.76
CA ILE A 19 -33.76 -56.64 -59.49
C ILE A 19 -34.43 -56.52 -58.11
N ALA A 20 -35.41 -57.34 -57.79
CA ALA A 20 -36.07 -57.31 -56.49
C ALA A 20 -35.17 -57.65 -55.30
N ARG A 21 -34.11 -58.48 -55.53
CA ARG A 21 -33.07 -58.75 -54.54
C ARG A 21 -32.19 -57.53 -54.34
N LEU A 22 -31.71 -56.89 -55.40
CA LEU A 22 -30.85 -55.71 -55.36
C LEU A 22 -31.57 -54.55 -54.74
N ASP A 23 -32.86 -54.35 -55.06
CA ASP A 23 -33.69 -53.27 -54.42
C ASP A 23 -33.80 -53.46 -52.90
N ARG A 24 -34.04 -54.73 -52.47
CA ARG A 24 -34.12 -55.02 -51.02
C ARG A 24 -32.78 -54.79 -50.36
N GLU A 25 -31.67 -55.31 -50.91
CA GLU A 25 -30.33 -55.07 -50.36
C GLU A 25 -29.99 -53.59 -50.32
N THR A 26 -30.34 -52.83 -51.36
CA THR A 26 -30.14 -51.37 -51.40
C THR A 26 -30.95 -50.64 -50.36
N GLN A 27 -32.21 -51.01 -50.15
CA GLN A 27 -33.08 -50.43 -49.12
C GLN A 27 -32.57 -50.69 -47.70
N GLU A 28 -32.11 -51.98 -47.46
CA GLU A 28 -31.53 -52.34 -46.14
C GLU A 28 -30.24 -51.61 -45.88
N GLN A 29 -29.35 -51.47 -46.85
CA GLN A 29 -28.09 -50.78 -46.76
C GLN A 29 -28.36 -49.28 -46.51
N THR A 30 -29.31 -48.66 -47.24
CA THR A 30 -29.66 -47.26 -47.09
C THR A 30 -30.28 -47.00 -45.73
N ALA A 31 -31.16 -47.88 -45.27
CA ALA A 31 -31.79 -47.76 -43.93
C ALA A 31 -30.75 -47.87 -42.81
N SER A 32 -29.79 -48.86 -42.96
CA SER A 32 -28.68 -49.02 -42.03
C SER A 32 -27.77 -47.80 -41.99
N LEU A 33 -27.39 -47.27 -43.16
CA LEU A 33 -26.55 -46.07 -43.26
C LEU A 33 -27.19 -44.84 -42.64
N LEU A 34 -28.48 -44.62 -42.93
CA LEU A 34 -29.26 -43.53 -42.32
C LEU A 34 -29.37 -43.65 -40.80
N SER A 35 -29.60 -44.88 -40.31
CA SER A 35 -29.65 -45.13 -38.86
C SER A 35 -28.31 -44.86 -38.19
N GLN A 36 -27.22 -45.32 -38.78
CA GLN A 36 -25.86 -45.05 -38.28
C GLN A 36 -25.53 -43.56 -38.31
N ALA A 37 -25.84 -42.87 -39.40
CA ALA A 37 -25.60 -41.44 -39.52
C ALA A 37 -26.40 -40.62 -38.50
N LYS A 38 -27.67 -40.99 -38.23
CA LYS A 38 -28.48 -40.35 -37.17
C LYS A 38 -27.90 -40.60 -35.78
N ALA A 39 -27.55 -41.87 -35.46
CA ALA A 39 -26.97 -42.18 -34.15
C ALA A 39 -25.63 -41.46 -33.92
N GLN A 40 -24.79 -41.39 -34.97
CA GLN A 40 -23.54 -40.64 -34.91
C GLN A 40 -23.77 -39.15 -34.72
N GLY A 41 -24.72 -38.54 -35.47
CA GLY A 41 -25.06 -37.13 -35.33
C GLY A 41 -25.64 -36.78 -33.95
N GLU A 42 -26.50 -37.64 -33.39
CA GLU A 42 -27.05 -37.49 -32.05
C GLU A 42 -25.93 -37.56 -30.99
N LYS A 43 -24.99 -38.51 -31.14
CA LYS A 43 -23.84 -38.65 -30.25
C LYS A 43 -22.92 -37.41 -30.30
N GLU A 44 -22.55 -36.95 -31.48
CA GLU A 44 -21.70 -35.77 -31.66
C GLU A 44 -22.40 -34.51 -31.13
N SER A 45 -23.69 -34.37 -31.35
CA SER A 45 -24.49 -33.27 -30.80
C SER A 45 -24.50 -33.29 -29.27
N ALA A 46 -24.72 -34.45 -28.65
CA ALA A 46 -24.70 -34.60 -27.20
C ALA A 46 -23.31 -34.28 -26.60
N GLU A 47 -22.25 -34.78 -27.25
CA GLU A 47 -20.87 -34.49 -26.82
C GLU A 47 -20.55 -33.00 -26.93
N LEU A 48 -20.95 -32.35 -28.01
CA LEU A 48 -20.75 -30.90 -28.21
C LEU A 48 -21.49 -30.07 -27.18
N LEU A 49 -22.75 -30.42 -26.86
CA LEU A 49 -23.52 -29.77 -25.81
C LEU A 49 -22.86 -29.93 -24.44
N ALA A 50 -22.44 -31.14 -24.08
CA ALA A 50 -21.76 -31.40 -22.80
C ALA A 50 -20.45 -30.64 -22.69
N GLN A 51 -19.66 -30.55 -23.76
CA GLN A 51 -18.45 -29.73 -23.81
C GLN A 51 -18.77 -28.25 -23.67
N GLY A 52 -19.82 -27.77 -24.33
CA GLY A 52 -20.30 -26.38 -24.23
C GLY A 52 -20.73 -26.01 -22.81
N GLU A 53 -21.52 -26.87 -22.16
CA GLU A 53 -21.96 -26.67 -20.78
C GLU A 53 -20.76 -26.63 -19.81
N LYS A 54 -19.82 -27.55 -19.95
CA LYS A 54 -18.59 -27.55 -19.14
C LYS A 54 -17.78 -26.28 -19.34
N ALA A 55 -17.54 -25.90 -20.60
CA ALA A 55 -16.81 -24.66 -20.89
C ALA A 55 -17.50 -23.40 -20.37
N ALA A 56 -18.84 -23.35 -20.42
CA ALA A 56 -19.64 -22.25 -19.87
C ALA A 56 -19.52 -22.21 -18.34
N GLY A 57 -19.59 -23.34 -17.65
CA GLY A 57 -19.39 -23.45 -16.21
C GLY A 57 -18.02 -22.95 -15.79
N GLU A 58 -16.95 -23.44 -16.42
CA GLU A 58 -15.59 -22.99 -16.14
C GLU A 58 -15.38 -21.49 -16.41
N ARG A 59 -16.00 -20.96 -17.45
CA ARG A 59 -15.96 -19.51 -17.74
C ARG A 59 -16.67 -18.71 -16.66
N LEU A 60 -17.81 -19.18 -16.20
CA LEU A 60 -18.57 -18.51 -15.12
C LEU A 60 -17.76 -18.47 -13.82
N GLU A 61 -17.14 -19.59 -13.42
CA GLU A 61 -16.28 -19.65 -12.24
C GLU A 61 -15.08 -18.70 -12.34
N ARG A 62 -14.42 -18.65 -13.50
CA ARG A 62 -13.32 -17.70 -13.73
C ARG A 62 -13.79 -16.24 -13.61
N LEU A 63 -14.93 -15.90 -14.19
CA LEU A 63 -15.50 -14.54 -14.12
C LEU A 63 -15.88 -14.17 -12.68
N GLN A 64 -16.50 -15.08 -11.93
CA GLN A 64 -16.84 -14.86 -10.52
C GLN A 64 -15.59 -14.66 -9.66
N SER A 65 -14.55 -15.47 -9.88
CA SER A 65 -13.28 -15.35 -9.16
C SER A 65 -12.58 -14.02 -9.48
N ALA A 66 -12.56 -13.62 -10.74
CA ALA A 66 -12.00 -12.34 -11.17
C ALA A 66 -12.78 -11.16 -10.57
N ALA A 67 -14.10 -11.20 -10.57
CA ALA A 67 -14.94 -10.18 -9.98
C ALA A 67 -14.73 -10.05 -8.46
N LYS A 68 -14.62 -11.18 -7.74
CA LYS A 68 -14.30 -11.19 -6.30
C LYS A 68 -12.92 -10.60 -6.02
N MET A 69 -11.94 -10.89 -6.86
CA MET A 69 -10.59 -10.36 -6.71
C MET A 69 -10.55 -8.85 -6.97
N GLU A 70 -11.24 -8.37 -8.00
CA GLU A 70 -11.35 -6.94 -8.30
C GLU A 70 -12.09 -6.18 -7.18
N GLY A 71 -13.16 -6.76 -6.63
CA GLY A 71 -13.86 -6.19 -5.47
C GLY A 71 -12.94 -6.02 -4.26
N ARG A 72 -12.16 -7.04 -3.91
CA ARG A 72 -11.18 -6.95 -2.81
C ARG A 72 -10.09 -5.91 -3.08
N LYS A 73 -9.62 -5.81 -4.32
CA LYS A 73 -8.62 -4.81 -4.72
C LYS A 73 -9.16 -3.39 -4.56
N LEU A 74 -10.40 -3.14 -4.98
CA LEU A 74 -11.05 -1.83 -4.82
C LEU A 74 -11.23 -1.48 -3.32
N GLU A 75 -11.67 -2.44 -2.52
CA GLU A 75 -11.81 -2.24 -1.08
C GLU A 75 -10.46 -1.91 -0.41
N LEU A 76 -9.40 -2.65 -0.76
CA LEU A 76 -8.06 -2.38 -0.24
C LEU A 76 -7.54 -1.02 -0.68
N ALA A 77 -7.75 -0.64 -1.95
CA ALA A 77 -7.36 0.67 -2.46
C ALA A 77 -8.06 1.80 -1.71
N ALA A 78 -9.38 1.67 -1.47
CA ALA A 78 -10.14 2.65 -0.70
C ALA A 78 -9.63 2.76 0.75
N LYS A 79 -9.33 1.63 1.40
CA LYS A 79 -8.75 1.63 2.76
C LYS A 79 -7.38 2.31 2.80
N GLN A 80 -6.52 2.06 1.82
CA GLN A 80 -5.21 2.70 1.75
C GLN A 80 -5.31 4.20 1.48
N GLU A 81 -6.26 4.63 0.67
CA GLU A 81 -6.53 6.05 0.43
C GLU A 81 -6.93 6.77 1.73
N VAL A 82 -7.87 6.21 2.49
CA VAL A 82 -8.29 6.77 3.80
C VAL A 82 -7.12 6.82 4.78
N LEU A 83 -6.30 5.77 4.83
CA LEU A 83 -5.09 5.76 5.66
C LEU A 83 -4.11 6.87 5.26
N SER A 84 -3.87 7.05 3.95
CA SER A 84 -3.00 8.12 3.46
C SER A 84 -3.51 9.48 3.90
N GLN A 85 -4.80 9.75 3.68
CA GLN A 85 -5.42 11.01 4.10
C GLN A 85 -5.32 11.25 5.60
N ALA A 86 -5.41 10.20 6.43
CA ALA A 86 -5.25 10.35 7.89
C ALA A 86 -3.83 10.80 8.27
N PHE A 87 -2.79 10.26 7.63
CA PHE A 87 -1.41 10.68 7.87
C PHE A 87 -1.11 12.06 7.30
N ASP A 88 -1.69 12.41 6.14
CA ASP A 88 -1.56 13.75 5.55
C ASP A 88 -2.21 14.81 6.46
N LEU A 89 -3.40 14.52 7.01
CA LEU A 89 -4.06 15.37 7.99
C LEU A 89 -3.25 15.50 9.30
N ALA A 90 -2.57 14.43 9.72
CA ALA A 90 -1.68 14.50 10.89
C ALA A 90 -0.50 15.44 10.62
N LEU A 91 0.11 15.37 9.44
CA LEU A 91 1.18 16.28 9.02
C LEU A 91 0.69 17.74 8.99
N GLU A 92 -0.49 17.98 8.43
CA GLU A 92 -1.09 19.32 8.42
C GLU A 92 -1.33 19.87 9.84
N LYS A 93 -1.86 19.03 10.75
CA LYS A 93 -2.06 19.40 12.14
C LYS A 93 -0.76 19.73 12.85
N LEU A 94 0.32 18.98 12.63
CA LEU A 94 1.64 19.29 13.18
C LEU A 94 2.15 20.67 12.72
N ARG A 95 1.92 21.00 11.46
CA ARG A 95 2.31 22.30 10.87
C ARG A 95 1.44 23.46 11.33
N ALA A 96 0.19 23.18 11.68
CA ALA A 96 -0.80 24.17 12.13
C ALA A 96 -0.78 24.40 13.64
N LEU A 97 0.13 23.77 14.39
CA LEU A 97 0.24 23.97 15.83
C LEU A 97 0.49 25.46 16.18
N PRO A 98 -0.08 25.94 17.30
CA PRO A 98 0.27 27.24 17.86
C PRO A 98 1.79 27.35 18.05
N GLU A 99 2.34 28.57 17.90
CA GLU A 99 3.79 28.78 17.89
C GLU A 99 4.48 28.24 19.15
N GLU A 100 3.87 28.43 20.32
CA GLU A 100 4.44 27.92 21.58
C GLU A 100 4.50 26.39 21.63
N GLU A 101 3.44 25.71 21.17
CA GLU A 101 3.39 24.24 21.12
C GLU A 101 4.34 23.69 20.06
N TYR A 102 4.44 24.39 18.94
CA TYR A 102 5.34 24.05 17.86
C TYR A 102 6.81 24.13 18.30
N VAL A 103 7.19 25.24 19.00
CA VAL A 103 8.54 25.42 19.58
C VAL A 103 8.83 24.31 20.61
N LYS A 104 7.89 24.00 21.51
CA LYS A 104 8.05 22.93 22.50
C LYS A 104 8.24 21.56 21.85
N LEU A 105 7.46 21.26 20.80
CA LEU A 105 7.58 20.02 20.04
C LEU A 105 8.95 19.92 19.37
N LEU A 106 9.37 20.96 18.66
CA LEU A 106 10.67 20.99 18.00
C LEU A 106 11.82 20.88 19.00
N ALA A 107 11.76 21.60 20.09
CA ALA A 107 12.79 21.54 21.16
C ALA A 107 12.92 20.13 21.72
N ARG A 108 11.81 19.44 21.97
CA ARG A 108 11.81 18.05 22.43
C ARG A 108 12.43 17.11 21.40
N LEU A 109 12.05 17.24 20.13
CA LEU A 109 12.62 16.41 19.05
C LEU A 109 14.13 16.66 18.89
N VAL A 110 14.58 17.92 19.02
CA VAL A 110 16.00 18.25 18.99
C VAL A 110 16.74 17.60 20.15
N LEU A 111 16.20 17.65 21.37
CA LEU A 111 16.79 17.00 22.55
C LEU A 111 16.88 15.49 22.40
N GLU A 112 15.85 14.85 21.81
CA GLU A 112 15.85 13.41 21.56
C GLU A 112 16.84 12.99 20.44
N ALA A 113 17.07 13.86 19.46
CA ALA A 113 17.96 13.59 18.32
C ALA A 113 19.42 14.02 18.57
N SER A 114 19.65 14.99 19.48
CA SER A 114 20.99 15.50 19.79
C SER A 114 21.82 14.47 20.52
N THR A 115 23.05 14.29 20.05
CA THR A 115 24.03 13.37 20.64
C THR A 115 25.20 14.11 21.28
N THR A 116 25.66 15.17 20.66
CA THR A 116 26.86 15.93 21.11
C THR A 116 26.50 17.25 21.76
N GLY A 117 25.35 17.83 21.43
CA GLY A 117 24.90 19.15 21.84
C GLY A 117 25.67 20.28 21.16
N LYS A 118 26.31 20.01 20.01
CA LYS A 118 27.07 20.97 19.19
C LYS A 118 26.57 21.09 17.77
N GLU A 119 25.50 20.37 17.49
CA GLU A 119 24.92 20.24 16.17
C GLU A 119 24.39 21.59 15.66
N GLN A 120 24.36 21.73 14.34
CA GLN A 120 23.70 22.85 13.67
C GLN A 120 22.28 22.45 13.27
N LEU A 121 21.32 23.33 13.53
CA LEU A 121 19.93 23.14 13.12
C LEU A 121 19.65 23.91 11.85
N ILE A 122 19.18 23.19 10.83
CA ILE A 122 18.74 23.72 9.54
C ILE A 122 17.21 23.63 9.51
N PHE A 123 16.55 24.74 9.23
CA PHE A 123 15.09 24.83 9.10
C PHE A 123 14.67 25.22 7.68
N SER A 124 13.36 25.18 7.42
CA SER A 124 12.81 25.89 6.27
C SER A 124 13.01 27.40 6.41
N ALA A 125 13.06 28.14 5.30
CA ALA A 125 13.20 29.60 5.34
C ALA A 125 12.12 30.27 6.20
N LYS A 126 10.90 29.73 6.20
CA LYS A 126 9.76 30.19 7.01
C LYS A 126 9.98 29.92 8.50
N ASP A 127 10.33 28.69 8.86
CA ASP A 127 10.46 28.31 10.27
C ASP A 127 11.73 28.86 10.90
N ARG A 128 12.82 29.00 10.13
CA ARG A 128 14.03 29.67 10.59
C ARG A 128 13.76 31.09 11.08
N SER A 129 12.97 31.87 10.32
CA SER A 129 12.63 33.24 10.68
C SER A 129 11.63 33.32 11.84
N ARG A 130 10.66 32.39 11.90
CA ARG A 130 9.56 32.41 12.86
C ARG A 130 9.95 31.84 14.21
N VAL A 131 10.53 30.63 14.23
CA VAL A 131 10.75 29.87 15.47
C VAL A 131 12.20 29.40 15.68
N GLY A 132 13.08 29.44 14.67
CA GLY A 132 14.42 28.87 14.74
C GLY A 132 15.23 29.32 15.93
N LYS A 133 15.26 30.64 16.21
CA LYS A 133 15.97 31.22 17.38
C LYS A 133 15.37 30.77 18.71
N GLN A 134 14.03 30.71 18.79
CA GLN A 134 13.32 30.30 20.03
C GLN A 134 13.61 28.83 20.35
N VAL A 135 13.64 27.94 19.33
CA VAL A 135 13.95 26.51 19.50
C VAL A 135 15.38 26.34 19.99
N VAL A 136 16.36 27.03 19.36
CA VAL A 136 17.78 26.92 19.77
C VAL A 136 17.97 27.38 21.22
N VAL A 137 17.33 28.50 21.61
CA VAL A 137 17.40 29.00 23.00
C VAL A 137 16.77 28.01 23.97
N ALA A 138 15.57 27.50 23.65
CA ALA A 138 14.87 26.54 24.52
C ALA A 138 15.64 25.24 24.72
N VAL A 139 16.28 24.72 23.65
CA VAL A 139 17.08 23.51 23.72
C VAL A 139 18.36 23.75 24.51
N ASN A 140 19.07 24.83 24.24
CA ASN A 140 20.31 25.14 24.96
C ASN A 140 20.03 25.37 26.46
N ASP A 141 18.95 26.04 26.83
CA ASP A 141 18.50 26.18 28.23
C ASP A 141 18.21 24.80 28.87
N ALA A 142 17.60 23.87 28.13
CA ALA A 142 17.32 22.53 28.62
C ALA A 142 18.62 21.73 28.82
N LEU A 143 19.53 21.77 27.86
CA LEU A 143 20.82 21.06 27.91
C LEU A 143 21.68 21.61 29.07
N VAL A 144 21.66 22.91 29.32
CA VAL A 144 22.37 23.53 30.47
C VAL A 144 21.79 23.02 31.78
N ARG A 145 20.46 22.97 31.91
CA ARG A 145 19.79 22.45 33.13
C ARG A 145 20.11 20.97 33.38
N GLU A 146 20.15 20.16 32.33
CA GLU A 146 20.44 18.74 32.45
C GLU A 146 21.93 18.49 32.82
N ARG A 147 22.84 19.31 32.33
CA ARG A 147 24.27 19.25 32.61
C ARG A 147 24.73 19.99 33.86
N ALA A 148 23.89 20.86 34.41
CA ALA A 148 24.19 21.59 35.63
C ALA A 148 24.20 20.63 36.84
N PRO A 149 25.26 20.55 37.63
CA PRO A 149 25.26 19.77 38.86
C PRO A 149 24.17 20.31 39.79
N GLU A 150 23.37 19.39 40.37
CA GLU A 150 22.38 19.76 41.38
C GLU A 150 23.09 20.49 42.54
N LEU A 151 22.86 21.80 42.66
CA LEU A 151 23.35 22.55 43.80
C LEU A 151 22.61 22.05 45.04
N PRO A 152 23.32 21.75 46.16
CA PRO A 152 22.68 21.34 47.40
C PRO A 152 21.57 22.27 47.80
N SER A 153 20.42 21.75 48.21
CA SER A 153 19.19 22.48 48.52
C SER A 153 19.33 23.56 49.61
N GLU A 154 20.43 23.57 50.33
CA GLU A 154 20.76 24.57 51.35
C GLU A 154 21.24 25.91 50.76
N VAL A 155 21.84 25.90 49.57
CA VAL A 155 22.35 27.10 48.89
C VAL A 155 21.21 27.88 48.21
N THR A 156 20.19 27.16 47.72
CA THR A 156 19.06 27.76 46.98
C THR A 156 18.08 28.54 47.89
N LYS A 157 18.10 28.33 49.22
CA LYS A 157 17.21 29.00 50.17
C LYS A 157 17.74 30.38 50.64
N SER A 158 18.94 30.73 50.29
CA SER A 158 19.54 32.05 50.63
C SER A 158 19.25 33.06 49.52
N LYS A 159 19.08 34.34 49.90
CA LYS A 159 18.96 35.45 48.92
C LYS A 159 20.17 35.53 47.96
N VAL A 160 21.31 35.03 48.38
CA VAL A 160 22.53 34.93 47.59
C VAL A 160 22.42 33.76 46.59
N GLY A 161 21.79 32.62 46.99
CA GLY A 161 21.54 31.50 46.14
C GLY A 161 20.59 31.82 44.98
N ALA A 162 19.52 32.58 45.23
CA ALA A 162 18.60 33.02 44.17
C ALA A 162 19.26 34.00 43.17
N PHE A 163 20.26 34.79 43.63
CA PHE A 163 21.04 35.67 42.77
C PHE A 163 22.09 34.86 41.95
N VAL A 164 22.73 33.89 42.59
CA VAL A 164 23.66 32.97 41.93
C VAL A 164 22.94 32.10 40.94
N ASP A 165 21.74 31.57 41.26
CA ASP A 165 20.90 30.77 40.36
C ASP A 165 20.48 31.58 39.10
N LYS A 166 20.11 32.87 39.31
CA LYS A 166 19.79 33.79 38.22
C LYS A 166 21.03 34.17 37.38
N LEU A 167 22.21 34.28 38.02
CA LEU A 167 23.47 34.53 37.31
C LEU A 167 23.94 33.26 36.56
N VAL A 168 23.82 32.10 37.18
CA VAL A 168 24.16 30.78 36.56
C VAL A 168 23.29 30.54 35.34
N HIS A 169 21.99 30.82 35.41
CA HIS A 169 21.09 30.70 34.26
C HIS A 169 21.29 31.76 33.18
N SER A 170 21.84 32.93 33.51
CA SER A 170 22.11 34.00 32.53
C SER A 170 23.54 33.98 31.95
N THR A 171 24.50 33.41 32.70
CA THR A 171 25.92 33.45 32.31
C THR A 171 26.51 32.06 31.97
N THR A 172 25.85 30.94 32.31
CA THR A 172 26.34 29.60 32.00
C THR A 172 26.45 29.37 30.50
N ALA A 173 25.59 30.00 29.71
CA ALA A 173 25.71 30.00 28.25
C ALA A 173 27.03 30.67 27.76
N ALA A 174 27.55 31.64 28.52
CA ALA A 174 28.78 32.36 28.18
C ALA A 174 30.06 31.77 28.80
N VAL A 175 29.93 31.02 29.91
CA VAL A 175 31.12 30.52 30.67
C VAL A 175 31.52 29.12 30.34
N THR A 176 30.62 28.26 29.82
CA THR A 176 30.96 26.85 29.57
C THR A 176 31.51 26.57 28.19
N GLY A 177 31.69 27.55 27.29
CA GLY A 177 32.43 27.39 26.02
C GLY A 177 32.29 26.01 25.28
N ALA A 178 31.55 25.11 25.89
CA ALA A 178 31.39 23.73 25.48
C ALA A 178 30.09 23.60 24.69
N GLY A 179 30.21 23.65 23.40
CA GLY A 179 29.28 23.09 22.43
C GLY A 179 27.82 23.36 22.68
N MET A 180 27.33 24.51 22.20
CA MET A 180 25.90 24.80 22.15
C MET A 180 25.40 24.50 20.74
N LEU A 181 24.18 24.02 20.65
CA LEU A 181 23.46 23.94 19.39
C LEU A 181 23.37 25.33 18.74
N THR A 182 23.58 25.37 17.44
CA THR A 182 23.58 26.62 16.67
C THR A 182 22.51 26.59 15.57
N LEU A 183 22.01 27.78 15.23
CA LEU A 183 21.10 27.93 14.10
C LEU A 183 21.93 28.14 12.84
N SER A 184 21.79 27.26 11.86
CA SER A 184 22.46 27.40 10.57
C SER A 184 21.89 28.57 9.76
N ASP A 185 22.75 29.20 8.96
CA ASP A 185 22.30 30.18 7.95
C ASP A 185 21.71 29.51 6.71
N GLU A 186 22.04 28.24 6.50
CA GLU A 186 21.47 27.41 5.44
C GLU A 186 19.99 27.11 5.74
N THR A 187 19.19 27.06 4.67
CA THR A 187 17.78 26.65 4.73
C THR A 187 17.54 25.50 3.75
N ARG A 188 16.62 24.59 4.08
CA ARG A 188 16.21 23.49 3.22
C ARG A 188 14.72 23.55 2.92
N GLU A 189 14.29 23.01 1.79
CA GLU A 189 12.87 22.89 1.44
C GLU A 189 12.27 21.69 2.19
N ILE A 190 11.83 21.91 3.41
CA ILE A 190 11.12 20.94 4.24
C ILE A 190 9.77 21.50 4.66
N GLN A 191 8.79 20.61 4.86
CA GLN A 191 7.42 20.98 5.26
C GLN A 191 7.23 21.13 6.76
N GLY A 192 8.26 21.53 7.49
CA GLY A 192 8.29 21.67 8.93
C GLY A 192 9.24 20.69 9.58
N GLY A 193 9.54 20.88 10.86
CA GLY A 193 10.63 20.16 11.50
C GLY A 193 11.99 20.80 11.24
N PHE A 194 13.06 20.01 11.28
CA PHE A 194 14.44 20.49 11.12
C PHE A 194 15.34 19.37 10.55
N ILE A 195 16.51 19.75 10.10
CA ILE A 195 17.63 18.86 9.81
C ILE A 195 18.73 19.25 10.78
N MET A 196 19.35 18.26 11.42
CA MET A 196 20.45 18.44 12.34
C MET A 196 21.74 17.98 11.69
N VAL A 197 22.80 18.77 11.78
CA VAL A 197 24.11 18.50 11.18
C VAL A 197 25.20 18.53 12.25
N ASP A 198 26.00 17.48 12.30
CA ASP A 198 27.21 17.40 13.14
C ASP A 198 28.38 16.89 12.28
N GLY A 199 29.21 17.79 11.79
CA GLY A 199 30.26 17.49 10.84
C GLY A 199 29.72 16.86 9.54
N ASP A 200 30.06 15.61 9.29
CA ASP A 200 29.63 14.86 8.09
C ASP A 200 28.31 14.08 8.28
N VAL A 201 27.70 14.17 9.45
CA VAL A 201 26.48 13.43 9.79
C VAL A 201 25.27 14.35 9.72
N GLU A 202 24.28 14.00 8.93
CA GLU A 202 22.98 14.66 8.87
C GLU A 202 21.87 13.78 9.46
N ILE A 203 21.09 14.31 10.37
CA ILE A 203 19.89 13.65 10.91
C ILE A 203 18.66 14.41 10.41
N ASN A 204 17.85 13.77 9.61
CA ASN A 204 16.64 14.36 9.05
C ASN A 204 15.45 14.15 9.98
N CYS A 205 15.05 15.21 10.68
CA CYS A 205 13.87 15.29 11.54
C CYS A 205 12.76 16.17 10.92
N ALA A 206 12.71 16.29 9.60
CA ALA A 206 11.58 16.89 8.91
C ALA A 206 10.28 16.11 9.17
N PHE A 207 9.16 16.79 9.36
CA PHE A 207 7.90 16.14 9.72
C PHE A 207 7.43 15.13 8.70
N GLU A 208 7.63 15.39 7.40
CA GLU A 208 7.33 14.42 6.35
C GLU A 208 8.11 13.11 6.50
N THR A 209 9.38 13.19 6.92
CA THR A 209 10.22 12.01 7.18
C THR A 209 9.76 11.27 8.44
N LEU A 210 9.50 12.00 9.52
CA LEU A 210 9.05 11.43 10.79
C LEU A 210 7.66 10.77 10.65
N VAL A 211 6.72 11.42 9.97
CA VAL A 211 5.38 10.86 9.71
C VAL A 211 5.48 9.61 8.83
N ARG A 212 6.33 9.60 7.81
CA ARG A 212 6.56 8.43 6.98
C ARG A 212 7.10 7.24 7.78
N LEU A 213 8.08 7.47 8.64
CA LEU A 213 8.65 6.42 9.50
C LEU A 213 7.63 5.92 10.53
N GLN A 214 6.80 6.82 11.07
CA GLN A 214 5.74 6.45 12.00
C GLN A 214 4.59 5.73 11.30
N ARG A 215 4.29 6.07 10.04
CA ARG A 215 3.31 5.35 9.24
C ARG A 215 3.63 3.85 9.19
N GLU A 216 4.86 3.48 8.87
CA GLU A 216 5.29 2.07 8.82
C GLU A 216 5.03 1.32 10.14
N LYS A 217 5.21 2.00 11.27
CA LYS A 217 5.01 1.42 12.61
C LYS A 217 3.55 1.39 13.06
N MET A 218 2.78 2.39 12.67
CA MET A 218 1.44 2.63 13.19
C MET A 218 0.32 2.27 12.21
N GLU A 219 0.63 1.96 10.94
CA GLU A 219 -0.36 1.71 9.90
C GLU A 219 -1.39 0.65 10.33
N LYS A 220 -0.91 -0.45 10.92
CA LYS A 220 -1.79 -1.51 11.43
C LYS A 220 -2.75 -1.01 12.50
N LYS A 221 -2.25 -0.30 13.51
CA LYS A 221 -3.08 0.23 14.59
C LYS A 221 -4.07 1.29 14.09
N THR A 222 -3.63 2.13 13.17
CA THR A 222 -4.47 3.16 12.56
C THR A 222 -5.58 2.52 11.73
N ALA A 223 -5.26 1.48 10.96
CA ALA A 223 -6.25 0.71 10.21
C ALA A 223 -7.26 0.02 11.14
N GLU A 224 -6.80 -0.57 12.24
CA GLU A 224 -7.69 -1.16 13.26
C GLU A 224 -8.67 -0.13 13.81
N VAL A 225 -8.21 1.07 14.14
CA VAL A 225 -9.07 2.15 14.66
C VAL A 225 -10.05 2.68 13.61
N LEU A 226 -9.60 2.86 12.36
CA LEU A 226 -10.43 3.42 11.30
C LEU A 226 -11.44 2.44 10.72
N PHE A 227 -11.13 1.14 10.71
CA PHE A 227 -11.91 0.12 10.02
C PHE A 227 -12.46 -0.97 10.96
N GLN A 228 -12.28 -0.82 12.29
CA GLN A 228 -13.00 -1.65 13.24
C GLN A 228 -14.49 -1.21 13.23
N ALA A 229 -15.28 -1.97 12.49
CA ALA A 229 -16.72 -2.02 12.59
C ALA A 229 -17.12 -3.45 13.03
#